data_008c7ef2dc889a91aeae74fac22bf4e2
#
_entry.id   008c7ef2dc889a91aeae74fac22bf4e2
#
_cell.length_a   1.000
_cell.length_b   1.000
_cell.length_c   1.000
_cell.angle_alpha   90.00
_cell.angle_beta   90.00
_cell.angle_gamma   90.00
#
_symmetry.space_group_name_H-M   'P 1'
#
loop_
_entity.id
_entity.type
_entity.pdbx_description
1 polymer ?
#
loop_
_entity_poly.entity_id
_entity_poly.type
_entity_poly.pdbx_seq_one_letter_code
_entity_poly.pdbx_strand_id
1 'polypeptide(L)'
;MRLLNISVLGCGRWGTFIAWYANKIGHNVMLWGRENSRNYIELSETRKNDYLKLSEDLELSNSLHKAISFAEIIIISISAQELRSFANQLNLIDEIQGKTFILCMKGLEATSGKRLSQVFSEIVGKNTNIAVWIGPGHVQDFVNDIPNCMVIGSENIGITKKIVQEFNSDLIRFYYGQDLIGNEIGAATKNVMGIAAGMLDGLNYSSLKGSLMARGTRELSRLVTAMGGNDLTIYGLSHLGDYEATLFSLHSHNRKFGEAFVLGQKFDKLAEGVSTVKALKELSKQYDVELPISNALYEILFESKDAKDTLEELFLRPVKFEF
;
A
#
# COMPACT_ATOMS: atom_id res chain seq x y z
N MET A 1 0.11 6.22 27.34
CA MET A 1 0.17 5.20 26.27
C MET A 1 0.31 3.84 26.93
N ARG A 2 -0.52 2.85 26.57
CA ARG A 2 -0.43 1.50 27.13
C ARG A 2 0.73 0.77 26.43
N LEU A 3 1.56 0.04 27.19
CA LEU A 3 2.56 -0.86 26.62
C LEU A 3 1.85 -2.05 25.97
N LEU A 4 2.02 -2.23 24.65
CA LEU A 4 1.43 -3.34 23.88
C LEU A 4 2.50 -4.27 23.39
N ASN A 5 2.13 -5.54 23.21
CA ASN A 5 2.91 -6.50 22.45
C ASN A 5 2.44 -6.46 21.00
N ILE A 6 3.34 -6.14 20.07
CA ILE A 6 3.08 -5.95 18.66
C ILE A 6 3.98 -6.88 17.85
N SER A 7 3.39 -7.62 16.91
CA SER A 7 4.16 -8.37 15.91
C SER A 7 4.02 -7.74 14.54
N VAL A 8 5.15 -7.55 13.87
CA VAL A 8 5.19 -7.13 12.48
C VAL A 8 5.59 -8.32 11.61
N LEU A 9 4.69 -8.72 10.72
CA LEU A 9 4.87 -9.87 9.84
C LEU A 9 5.34 -9.39 8.46
N GLY A 10 6.62 -9.59 8.20
CA GLY A 10 7.32 -9.16 6.99
C GLY A 10 8.45 -8.18 7.28
N CYS A 11 9.67 -8.60 7.04
CA CYS A 11 10.91 -7.85 7.29
C CYS A 11 11.44 -7.12 6.03
N GLY A 12 10.54 -6.71 5.15
CA GLY A 12 10.84 -5.81 4.03
C GLY A 12 11.07 -4.37 4.52
N ARG A 13 11.36 -3.47 3.57
CA ARG A 13 11.62 -2.05 3.86
C ARG A 13 10.59 -1.41 4.78
N TRP A 14 9.28 -1.57 4.46
CA TRP A 14 8.20 -0.95 5.22
C TRP A 14 7.94 -1.67 6.55
N GLY A 15 7.94 -3.01 6.58
CA GLY A 15 7.73 -3.76 7.80
C GLY A 15 8.84 -3.54 8.83
N THR A 16 10.11 -3.49 8.40
CA THR A 16 11.23 -3.14 9.29
C THR A 16 11.08 -1.74 9.87
N PHE A 17 10.62 -0.77 9.05
CA PHE A 17 10.35 0.59 9.53
C PHE A 17 9.22 0.61 10.57
N ILE A 18 8.10 -0.08 10.32
CA ILE A 18 6.98 -0.12 11.26
C ILE A 18 7.41 -0.75 12.60
N ALA A 19 8.20 -1.82 12.56
CA ALA A 19 8.73 -2.46 13.76
C ALA A 19 9.62 -1.48 14.55
N TRP A 20 10.55 -0.81 13.85
CA TRP A 20 11.39 0.24 14.44
C TRP A 20 10.55 1.38 15.04
N TYR A 21 9.53 1.85 14.31
CA TYR A 21 8.67 2.92 14.78
C TYR A 21 7.87 2.54 16.03
N ALA A 22 7.23 1.37 16.02
CA ALA A 22 6.47 0.88 17.17
C ALA A 22 7.35 0.70 18.42
N ASN A 23 8.59 0.23 18.23
CA ASN A 23 9.56 0.14 19.32
C ASN A 23 10.02 1.52 19.79
N LYS A 24 10.31 2.47 18.87
CA LYS A 24 10.69 3.86 19.19
C LYS A 24 9.64 4.58 20.04
N ILE A 25 8.36 4.31 19.82
CA ILE A 25 7.27 4.89 20.62
C ILE A 25 6.94 4.09 21.90
N GLY A 26 7.73 3.07 22.23
CA GLY A 26 7.75 2.40 23.53
C GLY A 26 6.96 1.10 23.63
N HIS A 27 6.57 0.47 22.51
CA HIS A 27 5.93 -0.85 22.52
C HIS A 27 6.94 -2.00 22.53
N ASN A 28 6.52 -3.17 23.05
CA ASN A 28 7.27 -4.41 22.87
C ASN A 28 7.03 -4.95 21.47
N VAL A 29 8.08 -5.15 20.70
CA VAL A 29 7.95 -5.47 19.26
C VAL A 29 8.70 -6.75 18.91
N MET A 30 8.01 -7.61 18.16
CA MET A 30 8.61 -8.76 17.49
C MET A 30 8.47 -8.58 15.97
N LEU A 31 9.59 -8.60 15.24
CA LEU A 31 9.63 -8.59 13.78
C LEU A 31 9.83 -10.00 13.26
N TRP A 32 8.86 -10.49 12.49
CA TRP A 32 8.93 -11.80 11.89
C TRP A 32 9.36 -11.71 10.42
N GLY A 33 10.23 -12.63 10.01
CA GLY A 33 10.61 -12.87 8.63
C GLY A 33 10.74 -14.33 8.31
N ARG A 34 10.60 -14.70 7.03
CA ARG A 34 10.86 -16.07 6.58
C ARG A 34 12.34 -16.39 6.76
N GLU A 35 12.65 -17.57 7.31
CA GLU A 35 14.02 -18.01 7.64
C GLU A 35 15.01 -17.82 6.49
N ASN A 36 14.61 -18.19 5.27
CA ASN A 36 15.47 -18.13 4.10
C ASN A 36 15.36 -16.79 3.33
N SER A 37 14.70 -15.78 3.88
CA SER A 37 14.63 -14.48 3.20
C SER A 37 15.90 -13.68 3.44
N ARG A 38 16.44 -13.08 2.35
CA ARG A 38 17.64 -12.24 2.42
C ARG A 38 17.51 -11.15 3.50
N ASN A 39 16.35 -10.48 3.56
CA ASN A 39 16.14 -9.42 4.53
C ASN A 39 16.19 -9.91 5.99
N TYR A 40 15.62 -11.11 6.26
CA TYR A 40 15.64 -11.68 7.60
C TYR A 40 17.06 -12.08 8.02
N ILE A 41 17.80 -12.74 7.12
CA ILE A 41 19.21 -13.14 7.37
C ILE A 41 20.03 -11.89 7.69
N GLU A 42 19.98 -10.87 6.84
CA GLU A 42 20.72 -9.61 7.04
C GLU A 42 20.38 -8.95 8.39
N LEU A 43 19.08 -8.85 8.73
CA LEU A 43 18.65 -8.27 10.02
C LEU A 43 19.05 -9.13 11.22
N SER A 44 19.05 -10.46 11.10
CA SER A 44 19.46 -11.36 12.20
C SER A 44 20.97 -11.29 12.49
N GLU A 45 21.79 -11.07 11.47
CA GLU A 45 23.24 -10.96 11.59
C GLU A 45 23.71 -9.55 12.01
N THR A 46 23.09 -8.52 11.45
CA THR A 46 23.62 -7.13 11.56
C THR A 46 22.72 -6.17 12.31
N ARG A 47 21.46 -6.53 12.55
CA ARG A 47 20.41 -5.63 13.09
C ARG A 47 20.17 -4.40 12.18
N LYS A 48 20.61 -4.43 10.94
CA LYS A 48 20.54 -3.30 10.00
C LYS A 48 20.00 -3.74 8.65
N ASN A 49 19.41 -2.79 7.95
CA ASN A 49 19.18 -2.84 6.51
C ASN A 49 19.66 -1.52 5.87
N ASP A 50 19.42 -1.32 4.58
CA ASP A 50 19.83 -0.12 3.84
C ASP A 50 19.29 1.21 4.42
N TYR A 51 18.32 1.16 5.34
CA TYR A 51 17.54 2.34 5.77
C TYR A 51 17.70 2.66 7.26
N LEU A 52 17.77 1.63 8.12
CA LEU A 52 17.76 1.83 9.56
C LEU A 52 18.47 0.69 10.33
N LYS A 53 18.78 0.96 11.60
CA LYS A 53 19.27 -0.01 12.57
C LYS A 53 18.15 -0.30 13.59
N LEU A 54 17.89 -1.58 13.86
CA LEU A 54 16.99 -2.03 14.91
C LEU A 54 17.67 -1.98 16.27
N SER A 55 16.90 -1.62 17.28
CA SER A 55 17.31 -1.66 18.69
C SER A 55 17.50 -3.11 19.17
N GLU A 56 18.35 -3.33 20.19
CA GLU A 56 18.65 -4.66 20.72
C GLU A 56 17.45 -5.32 21.43
N ASP A 57 16.55 -4.53 21.98
CA ASP A 57 15.34 -4.98 22.67
C ASP A 57 14.18 -5.35 21.71
N LEU A 58 14.26 -4.99 20.44
CA LEU A 58 13.32 -5.44 19.41
C LEU A 58 13.59 -6.91 19.05
N GLU A 59 12.65 -7.80 19.30
CA GLU A 59 12.83 -9.21 19.01
C GLU A 59 12.74 -9.54 17.52
N LEU A 60 13.62 -10.45 17.04
CA LEU A 60 13.53 -11.06 15.70
C LEU A 60 13.08 -12.50 15.81
N SER A 61 12.22 -12.95 14.92
CA SER A 61 11.73 -14.33 14.89
C SER A 61 11.49 -14.83 13.46
N ASN A 62 11.82 -16.09 13.20
CA ASN A 62 11.40 -16.83 12.00
C ASN A 62 10.22 -17.79 12.29
N SER A 63 9.81 -17.91 13.55
CA SER A 63 8.64 -18.69 13.95
C SER A 63 7.37 -17.85 13.86
N LEU A 64 6.50 -18.19 12.90
CA LEU A 64 5.21 -17.50 12.73
C LEU A 64 4.31 -17.70 13.94
N HIS A 65 4.27 -18.92 14.50
CA HIS A 65 3.51 -19.24 15.70
C HIS A 65 3.96 -18.38 16.89
N LYS A 66 5.28 -18.27 17.16
CA LYS A 66 5.81 -17.41 18.22
C LYS A 66 5.38 -15.95 18.02
N ALA A 67 5.45 -15.43 16.79
CA ALA A 67 5.05 -14.05 16.49
C ALA A 67 3.54 -13.82 16.72
N ILE A 68 2.70 -14.79 16.36
CA ILE A 68 1.25 -14.68 16.59
C ILE A 68 0.93 -14.76 18.09
N SER A 69 1.48 -15.72 18.82
CA SER A 69 1.19 -15.89 20.26
C SER A 69 1.67 -14.70 21.08
N PHE A 70 2.78 -14.04 20.69
CA PHE A 70 3.35 -12.89 21.38
C PHE A 70 2.41 -11.66 21.40
N ALA A 71 1.68 -11.40 20.31
CA ALA A 71 1.11 -10.08 20.05
C ALA A 71 -0.39 -9.96 20.30
N GLU A 72 -0.84 -8.79 20.76
CA GLU A 72 -2.23 -8.33 20.76
C GLU A 72 -2.61 -7.69 19.41
N ILE A 73 -1.66 -6.97 18.80
CA ILE A 73 -1.79 -6.34 17.48
C ILE A 73 -0.77 -6.95 16.54
N ILE A 74 -1.24 -7.38 15.39
CA ILE A 74 -0.44 -7.99 14.34
C ILE A 74 -0.47 -7.11 13.11
N ILE A 75 0.69 -6.63 12.68
CA ILE A 75 0.85 -5.78 11.51
C ILE A 75 1.40 -6.61 10.37
N ILE A 76 0.71 -6.65 9.23
CA ILE A 76 1.11 -7.41 8.05
C ILE A 76 1.70 -6.46 7.01
N SER A 77 2.96 -6.72 6.62
CA SER A 77 3.70 -5.93 5.64
C SER A 77 4.50 -6.81 4.68
N ILE A 78 3.78 -7.51 3.81
CA ILE A 78 4.30 -8.42 2.78
C ILE A 78 3.92 -7.90 1.39
N SER A 79 4.23 -8.63 0.30
CA SER A 79 3.67 -8.32 -1.03
C SER A 79 2.14 -8.52 -1.04
N ALA A 80 1.41 -7.59 -1.68
CA ALA A 80 -0.05 -7.64 -1.76
C ALA A 80 -0.56 -8.94 -2.39
N GLN A 81 0.13 -9.48 -3.39
CA GLN A 81 -0.27 -10.70 -4.09
C GLN A 81 -0.04 -11.98 -3.27
N GLU A 82 0.78 -11.92 -2.23
CA GLU A 82 1.04 -13.04 -1.32
C GLU A 82 0.00 -13.13 -0.18
N LEU A 83 -0.86 -12.12 -0.01
CA LEU A 83 -1.72 -12.03 1.17
C LEU A 83 -2.68 -13.21 1.30
N ARG A 84 -3.30 -13.67 0.23
CA ARG A 84 -4.24 -14.81 0.28
C ARG A 84 -3.55 -16.09 0.78
N SER A 85 -2.40 -16.41 0.19
CA SER A 85 -1.62 -17.59 0.62
C SER A 85 -1.16 -17.46 2.07
N PHE A 86 -0.72 -16.28 2.47
CA PHE A 86 -0.28 -16.01 3.84
C PHE A 86 -1.43 -16.06 4.85
N ALA A 87 -2.60 -15.52 4.51
CA ALA A 87 -3.79 -15.60 5.35
C ALA A 87 -4.24 -17.06 5.58
N ASN A 88 -4.14 -17.93 4.57
CA ASN A 88 -4.38 -19.36 4.75
C ASN A 88 -3.41 -20.01 5.75
N GLN A 89 -2.12 -19.59 5.74
CA GLN A 89 -1.15 -20.09 6.72
C GLN A 89 -1.49 -19.60 8.14
N LEU A 90 -1.89 -18.31 8.27
CA LEU A 90 -2.30 -17.75 9.55
C LEU A 90 -3.55 -18.47 10.11
N ASN A 91 -4.51 -18.79 9.26
CA ASN A 91 -5.77 -19.43 9.68
C ASN A 91 -5.60 -20.86 10.22
N LEU A 92 -4.41 -21.42 10.09
CA LEU A 92 -4.05 -22.72 10.72
C LEU A 92 -3.57 -22.55 12.18
N ILE A 93 -3.48 -21.32 12.68
CA ILE A 93 -3.00 -20.99 14.03
C ILE A 93 -4.20 -20.57 14.88
N ASP A 94 -4.55 -21.33 15.89
CA ASP A 94 -5.75 -21.10 16.71
C ASP A 94 -5.73 -19.74 17.43
N GLU A 95 -4.54 -19.25 17.81
CA GLU A 95 -4.36 -18.02 18.55
C GLU A 95 -4.62 -16.73 17.76
N ILE A 96 -5.01 -16.77 16.50
CA ILE A 96 -5.39 -15.59 15.72
C ILE A 96 -6.72 -14.96 16.18
N GLN A 97 -7.56 -15.73 16.87
CA GLN A 97 -8.87 -15.28 17.29
C GLN A 97 -8.79 -14.14 18.30
N GLY A 98 -9.64 -13.11 18.09
CA GLY A 98 -9.71 -11.93 18.98
C GLY A 98 -8.57 -10.91 18.81
N LYS A 99 -7.59 -11.19 17.96
CA LYS A 99 -6.50 -10.25 17.69
C LYS A 99 -6.93 -9.16 16.71
N THR A 100 -6.15 -8.06 16.70
CA THR A 100 -6.33 -6.98 15.74
C THR A 100 -5.23 -7.06 14.68
N PHE A 101 -5.63 -7.13 13.41
CA PHE A 101 -4.72 -7.13 12.27
C PHE A 101 -4.71 -5.78 11.59
N ILE A 102 -3.51 -5.28 11.29
CA ILE A 102 -3.30 -4.04 10.54
C ILE A 102 -2.58 -4.38 9.22
N LEU A 103 -3.24 -4.12 8.10
CA LEU A 103 -2.68 -4.35 6.78
C LEU A 103 -1.98 -3.07 6.29
N CYS A 104 -0.69 -3.17 5.97
CA CYS A 104 0.13 -2.03 5.53
C CYS A 104 0.49 -2.08 4.05
N MET A 105 -0.04 -3.06 3.31
CA MET A 105 0.20 -3.21 1.88
C MET A 105 -0.68 -2.26 1.09
N LYS A 106 -0.17 -1.80 -0.05
CA LYS A 106 -0.86 -0.89 -0.97
C LYS A 106 -1.07 -1.60 -2.31
N GLY A 107 -2.20 -2.30 -2.45
CA GLY A 107 -2.51 -3.08 -3.64
C GLY A 107 -3.92 -3.67 -3.60
N LEU A 108 -4.28 -4.32 -4.71
CA LEU A 108 -5.48 -5.13 -4.88
C LEU A 108 -5.06 -6.53 -5.31
N GLU A 109 -5.87 -7.54 -5.03
CA GLU A 109 -5.64 -8.87 -5.56
C GLU A 109 -5.87 -8.86 -7.09
N ALA A 110 -4.83 -9.18 -7.85
CA ALA A 110 -4.84 -9.03 -9.32
C ALA A 110 -5.90 -9.88 -10.03
N THR A 111 -6.20 -11.05 -9.47
CA THR A 111 -7.10 -12.05 -10.08
C THR A 111 -8.58 -11.78 -9.84
N SER A 112 -8.93 -11.09 -8.75
CA SER A 112 -10.32 -10.88 -8.33
C SER A 112 -10.71 -9.40 -8.22
N GLY A 113 -9.76 -8.48 -8.27
CA GLY A 113 -9.98 -7.06 -7.98
C GLY A 113 -10.29 -6.75 -6.51
N LYS A 114 -10.28 -7.75 -5.62
CA LYS A 114 -10.65 -7.56 -4.22
C LYS A 114 -9.65 -6.70 -3.47
N ARG A 115 -10.17 -5.87 -2.55
CA ARG A 115 -9.39 -5.15 -1.56
C ARG A 115 -8.72 -6.14 -0.59
N LEU A 116 -7.55 -5.80 -0.08
CA LEU A 116 -6.79 -6.70 0.78
C LEU A 116 -7.52 -7.04 2.08
N SER A 117 -8.29 -6.10 2.64
CA SER A 117 -9.14 -6.37 3.80
C SER A 117 -10.23 -7.41 3.49
N GLN A 118 -10.82 -7.39 2.29
CA GLN A 118 -11.78 -8.41 1.86
C GLN A 118 -11.11 -9.78 1.71
N VAL A 119 -9.95 -9.84 1.04
CA VAL A 119 -9.18 -11.09 0.87
C VAL A 119 -8.84 -11.69 2.24
N PHE A 120 -8.39 -10.88 3.17
CA PHE A 120 -8.03 -11.33 4.51
C PHE A 120 -9.25 -11.81 5.30
N SER A 121 -10.34 -11.04 5.31
CA SER A 121 -11.59 -11.36 6.02
C SER A 121 -12.26 -12.65 5.50
N GLU A 122 -12.16 -12.94 4.20
CA GLU A 122 -12.69 -14.19 3.61
C GLU A 122 -12.07 -15.45 4.22
N ILE A 123 -10.81 -15.35 4.66
CA ILE A 123 -10.03 -16.50 5.14
C ILE A 123 -10.07 -16.59 6.65
N VAL A 124 -9.78 -15.47 7.35
CA VAL A 124 -9.67 -15.47 8.81
C VAL A 124 -11.02 -15.31 9.53
N GLY A 125 -12.10 -15.01 8.77
CA GLY A 125 -13.45 -14.85 9.28
C GLY A 125 -13.79 -13.43 9.75
N LYS A 126 -15.11 -13.16 9.78
CA LYS A 126 -15.67 -11.83 10.07
C LYS A 126 -15.50 -11.35 11.53
N ASN A 127 -15.16 -12.23 12.44
CA ASN A 127 -14.98 -11.89 13.86
C ASN A 127 -13.58 -11.35 14.16
N THR A 128 -12.76 -11.17 13.13
CA THR A 128 -11.40 -10.63 13.27
C THR A 128 -11.39 -9.11 13.07
N ASN A 129 -10.73 -8.39 13.96
CA ASN A 129 -10.57 -6.95 13.82
C ASN A 129 -9.52 -6.65 12.74
N ILE A 130 -9.94 -6.00 11.65
CA ILE A 130 -9.07 -5.65 10.53
C ILE A 130 -9.02 -4.13 10.40
N ALA A 131 -7.82 -3.59 10.29
CA ALA A 131 -7.56 -2.20 9.96
C ALA A 131 -6.52 -2.10 8.85
N VAL A 132 -6.44 -0.94 8.22
CA VAL A 132 -5.38 -0.59 7.27
C VAL A 132 -4.56 0.58 7.80
N TRP A 133 -3.24 0.56 7.54
CA TRP A 133 -2.34 1.67 7.82
C TRP A 133 -1.74 2.13 6.50
N ILE A 134 -2.14 3.30 6.02
CA ILE A 134 -1.84 3.83 4.71
C ILE A 134 -1.54 5.33 4.77
N GLY A 135 -1.04 5.89 3.68
CA GLY A 135 -0.75 7.31 3.55
C GLY A 135 0.67 7.57 3.04
N PRO A 136 1.06 8.85 2.90
CA PRO A 136 2.36 9.27 2.39
C PRO A 136 3.50 8.97 3.36
N GLY A 137 4.70 8.88 2.81
CA GLY A 137 5.95 8.85 3.57
C GLY A 137 6.98 7.89 3.01
N HIS A 138 8.21 8.28 3.18
CA HIS A 138 9.39 7.47 2.89
C HIS A 138 10.11 7.09 4.18
N VAL A 139 10.61 5.86 4.24
CA VAL A 139 11.37 5.38 5.42
C VAL A 139 12.54 6.31 5.74
N GLN A 140 13.22 6.80 4.71
CA GLN A 140 14.36 7.71 4.87
C GLN A 140 14.00 9.00 5.59
N ASP A 141 12.83 9.57 5.29
CA ASP A 141 12.35 10.81 5.91
C ASP A 141 12.04 10.59 7.39
N PHE A 142 11.28 9.53 7.69
CA PHE A 142 10.93 9.18 9.08
C PHE A 142 12.15 8.85 9.95
N VAL A 143 13.16 8.18 9.40
CA VAL A 143 14.39 7.85 10.14
C VAL A 143 15.23 9.11 10.42
N ASN A 144 15.08 10.15 9.60
CA ASN A 144 15.66 11.48 9.81
C ASN A 144 14.74 12.41 10.63
N ASP A 145 13.77 11.87 11.36
CA ASP A 145 12.80 12.59 12.19
C ASP A 145 11.96 13.64 11.43
N ILE A 146 11.77 13.47 10.12
CA ILE A 146 10.85 14.31 9.32
C ILE A 146 9.43 13.80 9.52
N PRO A 147 8.54 14.59 10.15
CA PRO A 147 7.18 14.15 10.47
C PRO A 147 6.28 14.09 9.24
N ASN A 148 5.28 13.21 9.27
CA ASN A 148 4.26 13.14 8.23
C ASN A 148 2.89 12.73 8.80
N CYS A 149 1.88 12.78 7.94
CA CYS A 149 0.51 12.39 8.26
C CYS A 149 0.15 11.07 7.58
N MET A 150 -0.56 10.18 8.29
CA MET A 150 -1.04 8.92 7.76
C MET A 150 -2.49 8.65 8.18
N VAL A 151 -3.09 7.57 7.67
CA VAL A 151 -4.46 7.18 7.94
C VAL A 151 -4.49 5.77 8.51
N ILE A 152 -5.25 5.59 9.58
CA ILE A 152 -5.72 4.28 10.04
C ILE A 152 -7.21 4.17 9.70
N GLY A 153 -7.60 3.13 8.96
CA GLY A 153 -8.98 2.88 8.58
C GLY A 153 -9.44 1.48 8.97
N SER A 154 -10.69 1.35 9.39
CA SER A 154 -11.34 0.07 9.67
C SER A 154 -12.84 0.24 9.48
N GLU A 155 -13.56 -0.85 9.20
CA GLU A 155 -15.04 -0.85 9.23
C GLU A 155 -15.57 -0.52 10.65
N ASN A 156 -14.79 -0.84 11.69
CA ASN A 156 -15.12 -0.52 13.07
C ASN A 156 -14.35 0.73 13.52
N ILE A 157 -15.03 1.86 13.64
CA ILE A 157 -14.43 3.13 14.08
C ILE A 157 -13.82 3.05 15.50
N GLY A 158 -14.31 2.16 16.36
CA GLY A 158 -13.72 1.93 17.69
C GLY A 158 -12.31 1.34 17.59
N ILE A 159 -12.09 0.41 16.66
CA ILE A 159 -10.77 -0.15 16.34
C ILE A 159 -9.85 0.92 15.76
N THR A 160 -10.34 1.72 14.82
CA THR A 160 -9.58 2.85 14.25
C THR A 160 -9.10 3.79 15.36
N LYS A 161 -10.01 4.23 16.27
CA LYS A 161 -9.67 5.14 17.37
C LYS A 161 -8.64 4.54 18.31
N LYS A 162 -8.80 3.25 18.68
CA LYS A 162 -7.86 2.54 19.54
C LYS A 162 -6.46 2.51 18.93
N ILE A 163 -6.34 2.12 17.65
CA ILE A 163 -5.05 2.03 16.98
C ILE A 163 -4.41 3.42 16.86
N VAL A 164 -5.16 4.44 16.45
CA VAL A 164 -4.63 5.82 16.38
C VAL A 164 -4.11 6.29 17.72
N GLN A 165 -4.82 6.02 18.82
CA GLN A 165 -4.40 6.41 20.17
C GLN A 165 -3.07 5.76 20.59
N GLU A 166 -2.83 4.51 20.19
CA GLU A 166 -1.62 3.77 20.53
C GLU A 166 -0.42 4.10 19.62
N PHE A 167 -0.66 4.47 18.35
CA PHE A 167 0.42 4.70 17.37
C PHE A 167 0.68 6.17 17.08
N ASN A 168 -0.17 7.12 17.47
CA ASN A 168 0.06 8.54 17.19
C ASN A 168 1.26 9.08 17.98
N SER A 169 2.12 9.87 17.31
CA SER A 169 3.31 10.47 17.90
C SER A 169 3.67 11.78 17.19
N ASP A 170 4.73 12.45 17.64
CA ASP A 170 5.26 13.65 16.99
C ASP A 170 5.83 13.35 15.59
N LEU A 171 6.22 12.08 15.33
CA LEU A 171 6.75 11.65 14.04
C LEU A 171 5.66 11.30 13.04
N ILE A 172 4.57 10.64 13.49
CA ILE A 172 3.45 10.28 12.62
C ILE A 172 2.14 10.73 13.26
N ARG A 173 1.49 11.69 12.62
CA ARG A 173 0.14 12.10 12.95
C ARG A 173 -0.87 11.24 12.19
N PHE A 174 -1.69 10.47 12.89
CA PHE A 174 -2.72 9.67 12.28
C PHE A 174 -4.07 10.38 12.19
N TYR A 175 -4.76 10.16 11.07
CA TYR A 175 -6.16 10.53 10.88
C TYR A 175 -7.05 9.30 10.91
N TYR A 176 -8.28 9.46 11.38
CA TYR A 176 -9.29 8.41 11.40
C TYR A 176 -9.88 8.22 9.99
N GLY A 177 -9.61 7.06 9.36
CA GLY A 177 -10.21 6.68 8.09
C GLY A 177 -11.59 6.05 8.33
N GLN A 178 -12.65 6.74 7.95
CA GLN A 178 -14.03 6.24 8.08
C GLN A 178 -14.50 5.46 6.85
N ASP A 179 -13.88 5.69 5.71
CA ASP A 179 -14.16 5.02 4.44
C ASP A 179 -13.04 4.02 4.11
N LEU A 180 -13.21 2.78 4.52
CA LEU A 180 -12.25 1.72 4.25
C LEU A 180 -12.10 1.44 2.75
N ILE A 181 -13.21 1.53 1.99
CA ILE A 181 -13.22 1.30 0.53
C ILE A 181 -12.32 2.33 -0.15
N GLY A 182 -12.63 3.61 0.02
CA GLY A 182 -11.86 4.69 -0.59
C GLY A 182 -10.40 4.71 -0.15
N ASN A 183 -10.14 4.41 1.12
CA ASN A 183 -8.77 4.35 1.64
C ASN A 183 -7.93 3.25 0.97
N GLU A 184 -8.45 2.03 0.84
CA GLU A 184 -7.72 0.93 0.20
C GLU A 184 -7.57 1.11 -1.31
N ILE A 185 -8.65 1.52 -2.00
CA ILE A 185 -8.62 1.81 -3.44
C ILE A 185 -7.63 2.95 -3.70
N GLY A 186 -7.70 4.03 -2.93
CA GLY A 186 -6.78 5.14 -3.06
C GLY A 186 -5.32 4.73 -2.91
N ALA A 187 -5.00 4.00 -1.85
CA ALA A 187 -3.64 3.54 -1.57
C ALA A 187 -3.10 2.57 -2.64
N ALA A 188 -3.94 1.70 -3.19
CA ALA A 188 -3.55 0.78 -4.25
C ALA A 188 -3.30 1.49 -5.58
N THR A 189 -4.22 2.36 -5.97
CA THR A 189 -4.27 2.95 -7.31
C THR A 189 -3.28 4.09 -7.51
N LYS A 190 -2.80 4.74 -6.45
CA LYS A 190 -1.69 5.70 -6.58
C LYS A 190 -0.46 5.08 -7.26
N ASN A 191 -0.22 3.80 -7.06
CA ASN A 191 0.89 3.08 -7.68
C ASN A 191 0.73 2.97 -9.19
N VAL A 192 -0.51 2.88 -9.68
CA VAL A 192 -0.85 2.89 -11.11
C VAL A 192 -0.54 4.27 -11.70
N MET A 193 -0.95 5.34 -11.00
CA MET A 193 -0.62 6.71 -11.40
C MET A 193 0.90 6.95 -11.37
N GLY A 194 1.62 6.28 -10.46
CA GLY A 194 3.08 6.28 -10.42
C GLY A 194 3.71 5.69 -11.70
N ILE A 195 3.17 4.58 -12.21
CA ILE A 195 3.62 3.99 -13.48
C ILE A 195 3.37 4.96 -14.64
N ALA A 196 2.16 5.54 -14.74
CA ALA A 196 1.83 6.54 -15.75
C ALA A 196 2.78 7.73 -15.70
N ALA A 197 3.05 8.26 -14.51
CA ALA A 197 3.99 9.38 -14.33
C ALA A 197 5.41 9.03 -14.79
N GLY A 198 5.86 7.80 -14.55
CA GLY A 198 7.14 7.30 -15.04
C GLY A 198 7.19 7.19 -16.56
N MET A 199 6.11 6.70 -17.19
CA MET A 199 6.01 6.68 -18.66
C MET A 199 6.07 8.08 -19.25
N LEU A 200 5.37 9.06 -18.64
CA LEU A 200 5.46 10.47 -19.04
C LEU A 200 6.89 11.02 -18.91
N ASP A 201 7.62 10.65 -17.85
CA ASP A 201 9.02 11.06 -17.70
C ASP A 201 9.90 10.48 -18.83
N GLY A 202 9.79 9.19 -19.11
CA GLY A 202 10.58 8.54 -20.15
C GLY A 202 10.27 9.01 -21.58
N LEU A 203 9.03 9.50 -21.82
CA LEU A 203 8.62 10.12 -23.08
C LEU A 203 8.93 11.63 -23.16
N ASN A 204 9.54 12.23 -22.14
CA ASN A 204 9.76 13.68 -22.01
C ASN A 204 8.46 14.50 -21.92
N TYR A 205 7.39 13.92 -21.38
CA TYR A 205 6.08 14.54 -21.18
C TYR A 205 5.80 14.89 -19.69
N SER A 206 6.85 15.13 -18.91
CA SER A 206 6.76 15.38 -17.45
C SER A 206 5.82 16.54 -17.08
N SER A 207 5.64 17.52 -17.96
CA SER A 207 4.69 18.64 -17.79
C SER A 207 3.24 18.18 -17.66
N LEU A 208 2.89 16.98 -18.16
CA LEU A 208 1.54 16.42 -18.09
C LEU A 208 1.18 15.79 -16.75
N LYS A 209 2.14 15.67 -15.81
CA LYS A 209 1.87 15.08 -14.48
C LYS A 209 0.78 15.81 -13.72
N GLY A 210 0.66 17.14 -13.84
CA GLY A 210 -0.44 17.88 -13.24
C GLY A 210 -1.81 17.43 -13.75
N SER A 211 -1.95 17.27 -15.07
CA SER A 211 -3.16 16.75 -15.70
C SER A 211 -3.41 15.29 -15.28
N LEU A 212 -2.37 14.46 -15.21
CA LEU A 212 -2.45 13.08 -14.72
C LEU A 212 -2.98 13.03 -13.28
N MET A 213 -2.49 13.90 -12.38
CA MET A 213 -2.96 13.98 -11.00
C MET A 213 -4.45 14.31 -10.93
N ALA A 214 -4.88 15.38 -11.61
CA ALA A 214 -6.27 15.82 -11.58
C ALA A 214 -7.21 14.77 -12.21
N ARG A 215 -6.86 14.24 -13.38
CA ARG A 215 -7.73 13.29 -14.12
C ARG A 215 -7.70 11.90 -13.52
N GLY A 216 -6.54 11.44 -13.04
CA GLY A 216 -6.41 10.16 -12.33
C GLY A 216 -7.21 10.17 -11.02
N THR A 217 -7.10 11.22 -10.22
CA THR A 217 -7.90 11.38 -8.99
C THR A 217 -9.40 11.34 -9.32
N ARG A 218 -9.85 12.05 -10.37
CA ARG A 218 -11.27 12.05 -10.79
C ARG A 218 -11.74 10.69 -11.29
N GLU A 219 -10.90 9.97 -12.04
CA GLU A 219 -11.18 8.63 -12.51
C GLU A 219 -11.47 7.69 -11.34
N LEU A 220 -10.62 7.70 -10.35
CA LEU A 220 -10.69 6.80 -9.19
C LEU A 220 -11.77 7.22 -8.18
N SER A 221 -12.08 8.50 -8.08
CA SER A 221 -13.22 8.99 -7.30
C SER A 221 -14.54 8.37 -7.82
N ARG A 222 -14.73 8.29 -9.15
CA ARG A 222 -15.90 7.59 -9.73
C ARG A 222 -15.95 6.11 -9.39
N LEU A 223 -14.80 5.43 -9.45
CA LEU A 223 -14.73 4.01 -9.07
C LEU A 223 -15.10 3.81 -7.60
N VAL A 224 -14.55 4.62 -6.71
CA VAL A 224 -14.85 4.54 -5.26
C VAL A 224 -16.32 4.77 -5.00
N THR A 225 -16.95 5.77 -5.64
CA THR A 225 -18.40 6.00 -5.54
C THR A 225 -19.21 4.79 -6.00
N ALA A 226 -18.86 4.20 -7.14
CA ALA A 226 -19.55 3.01 -7.66
C ALA A 226 -19.38 1.79 -6.74
N MET A 227 -18.27 1.71 -6.01
CA MET A 227 -18.03 0.66 -5.01
C MET A 227 -18.72 0.93 -3.66
N GLY A 228 -19.43 2.05 -3.50
CA GLY A 228 -20.12 2.45 -2.27
C GLY A 228 -19.22 3.18 -1.26
N GLY A 229 -18.05 3.64 -1.65
CA GLY A 229 -17.18 4.50 -0.84
C GLY A 229 -17.47 5.99 -1.03
N ASN A 230 -16.74 6.81 -0.30
CA ASN A 230 -16.81 8.28 -0.37
C ASN A 230 -15.77 8.80 -1.37
N ASP A 231 -16.24 9.49 -2.41
CA ASP A 231 -15.39 10.08 -3.46
C ASP A 231 -14.35 11.07 -2.93
N LEU A 232 -14.65 11.79 -1.85
CA LEU A 232 -13.72 12.72 -1.21
C LEU A 232 -12.50 12.03 -0.61
N THR A 233 -12.59 10.74 -0.28
CA THR A 233 -11.47 9.98 0.28
C THR A 233 -10.27 9.93 -0.66
N ILE A 234 -10.51 9.93 -1.99
CA ILE A 234 -9.45 9.92 -3.00
C ILE A 234 -8.66 11.23 -3.03
N TYR A 235 -9.25 12.34 -2.61
CA TYR A 235 -8.55 13.62 -2.48
C TYR A 235 -7.73 13.73 -1.18
N GLY A 236 -7.82 12.74 -0.29
CA GLY A 236 -7.12 12.68 0.98
C GLY A 236 -5.74 12.02 0.91
N LEU A 237 -5.21 11.71 2.12
CA LEU A 237 -3.86 11.18 2.33
C LEU A 237 -3.63 9.80 1.72
N SER A 238 -4.66 8.99 1.52
CA SER A 238 -4.53 7.64 0.96
C SER A 238 -4.19 7.63 -0.53
N HIS A 239 -4.52 8.69 -1.26
CA HIS A 239 -4.30 8.78 -2.71
C HIS A 239 -3.60 10.07 -3.13
N LEU A 240 -4.35 11.20 -3.27
CA LEU A 240 -3.77 12.46 -3.73
C LEU A 240 -2.63 12.95 -2.83
N GLY A 241 -2.78 12.82 -1.51
CA GLY A 241 -1.75 13.18 -0.54
C GLY A 241 -0.47 12.33 -0.61
N ASP A 242 -0.55 11.14 -1.23
CA ASP A 242 0.61 10.24 -1.42
C ASP A 242 1.24 10.37 -2.84
N TYR A 243 0.78 11.34 -3.66
CA TYR A 243 1.30 11.55 -5.01
C TYR A 243 2.72 12.10 -5.04
N GLU A 244 3.08 12.99 -4.10
CA GLU A 244 4.45 13.50 -4.01
C GLU A 244 5.45 12.35 -3.88
N ALA A 245 5.21 11.45 -2.93
CA ALA A 245 6.05 10.28 -2.70
C ALA A 245 5.99 9.23 -3.83
N THR A 246 5.12 9.37 -4.80
CA THR A 246 4.86 8.34 -5.82
C THR A 246 5.16 8.82 -7.24
N LEU A 247 4.65 9.99 -7.66
CA LEU A 247 4.77 10.49 -9.03
C LEU A 247 6.06 11.30 -9.25
N PHE A 248 6.54 11.96 -8.19
CA PHE A 248 7.69 12.87 -8.28
C PHE A 248 8.95 12.32 -7.62
N SER A 249 8.79 11.39 -6.67
CA SER A 249 9.92 10.85 -5.93
C SER A 249 10.83 9.95 -6.78
N LEU A 250 12.14 10.19 -6.66
CA LEU A 250 13.18 9.31 -7.22
C LEU A 250 13.24 7.94 -6.53
N HIS A 251 12.54 7.76 -5.39
CA HIS A 251 12.51 6.51 -4.64
C HIS A 251 11.31 5.61 -4.99
N SER A 252 10.37 6.09 -5.83
CA SER A 252 9.21 5.33 -6.26
C SER A 252 9.57 4.24 -7.27
N HIS A 253 9.39 2.97 -6.89
CA HIS A 253 9.62 1.84 -7.80
C HIS A 253 8.62 1.84 -8.96
N ASN A 254 7.36 2.24 -8.72
CA ASN A 254 6.34 2.29 -9.77
C ASN A 254 6.69 3.33 -10.84
N ARG A 255 7.13 4.54 -10.43
CA ARG A 255 7.58 5.56 -11.36
C ARG A 255 8.80 5.11 -12.17
N LYS A 256 9.82 4.57 -11.49
CA LYS A 256 11.01 4.03 -12.17
C LYS A 256 10.69 2.89 -13.13
N PHE A 257 9.74 2.04 -12.78
CA PHE A 257 9.26 0.98 -13.68
C PHE A 257 8.64 1.57 -14.95
N GLY A 258 7.73 2.54 -14.82
CA GLY A 258 7.10 3.19 -15.98
C GLY A 258 8.10 3.88 -16.90
N GLU A 259 9.08 4.61 -16.33
CA GLU A 259 10.17 5.24 -17.07
C GLU A 259 11.04 4.22 -17.82
N ALA A 260 11.50 3.16 -17.13
CA ALA A 260 12.30 2.10 -17.72
C ALA A 260 11.54 1.35 -18.81
N PHE A 261 10.23 1.12 -18.63
CA PHE A 261 9.39 0.41 -19.60
C PHE A 261 9.38 1.11 -20.96
N VAL A 262 9.10 2.42 -21.01
CA VAL A 262 9.05 3.17 -22.28
C VAL A 262 10.43 3.40 -22.90
N LEU A 263 11.49 3.35 -22.08
CA LEU A 263 12.88 3.42 -22.56
C LEU A 263 13.45 2.05 -22.99
N GLY A 264 12.66 0.97 -22.91
CA GLY A 264 13.12 -0.38 -23.23
C GLY A 264 14.19 -0.93 -22.29
N GLN A 265 14.26 -0.41 -21.05
CA GLN A 265 15.24 -0.79 -20.04
C GLN A 265 14.71 -1.90 -19.14
N LYS A 266 15.59 -2.74 -18.62
CA LYS A 266 15.23 -3.76 -17.61
C LYS A 266 14.96 -3.12 -16.24
N PHE A 267 13.98 -3.65 -15.53
CA PHE A 267 13.63 -3.26 -14.19
C PHE A 267 13.39 -4.51 -13.31
N ASP A 268 14.27 -4.75 -12.34
CA ASP A 268 14.31 -6.00 -11.56
C ASP A 268 13.64 -5.87 -10.17
N LYS A 269 13.00 -4.74 -9.88
CA LYS A 269 12.34 -4.51 -8.59
C LYS A 269 10.83 -4.68 -8.70
N LEU A 270 10.19 -5.00 -7.56
CA LEU A 270 8.74 -5.09 -7.48
C LEU A 270 8.08 -3.73 -7.75
N ALA A 271 7.14 -3.69 -8.70
CA ALA A 271 6.24 -2.57 -8.99
C ALA A 271 4.79 -3.04 -8.77
N GLU A 272 4.26 -2.83 -7.58
CA GLU A 272 2.91 -3.28 -7.17
C GLU A 272 1.79 -2.73 -8.08
N GLY A 273 2.02 -1.57 -8.71
CA GLY A 273 1.09 -0.96 -9.65
C GLY A 273 0.75 -1.86 -10.85
N VAL A 274 1.68 -2.70 -11.30
CA VAL A 274 1.45 -3.62 -12.45
C VAL A 274 0.32 -4.60 -12.14
N SER A 275 0.33 -5.21 -10.96
CA SER A 275 -0.75 -6.10 -10.52
C SER A 275 -2.06 -5.32 -10.30
N THR A 276 -1.97 -4.09 -9.80
CA THR A 276 -3.14 -3.24 -9.58
C THR A 276 -3.80 -2.81 -10.89
N VAL A 277 -3.05 -2.60 -11.99
CA VAL A 277 -3.63 -2.32 -13.32
C VAL A 277 -4.55 -3.46 -13.77
N LYS A 278 -4.15 -4.73 -13.55
CA LYS A 278 -5.01 -5.89 -13.85
C LYS A 278 -6.29 -5.89 -13.02
N ALA A 279 -6.16 -5.64 -11.72
CA ALA A 279 -7.30 -5.54 -10.82
C ALA A 279 -8.28 -4.42 -11.22
N LEU A 280 -7.78 -3.25 -11.63
CA LEU A 280 -8.61 -2.14 -12.11
C LEU A 280 -9.38 -2.47 -13.39
N LYS A 281 -8.81 -3.27 -14.29
CA LYS A 281 -9.50 -3.76 -15.49
C LYS A 281 -10.74 -4.58 -15.11
N GLU A 282 -10.61 -5.45 -14.12
CA GLU A 282 -11.75 -6.25 -13.63
C GLU A 282 -12.77 -5.40 -12.88
N LEU A 283 -12.33 -4.47 -12.03
CA LEU A 283 -13.21 -3.56 -11.32
C LEU A 283 -13.98 -2.62 -12.28
N SER A 284 -13.33 -2.11 -13.33
CA SER A 284 -13.98 -1.32 -14.38
C SER A 284 -15.17 -2.06 -14.99
N LYS A 285 -15.01 -3.35 -15.29
CA LYS A 285 -16.10 -4.20 -15.83
C LYS A 285 -17.17 -4.48 -14.78
N GLN A 286 -16.75 -4.85 -13.56
CA GLN A 286 -17.67 -5.25 -12.48
C GLN A 286 -18.60 -4.12 -12.06
N TYR A 287 -18.11 -2.88 -12.04
CA TYR A 287 -18.85 -1.70 -11.58
C TYR A 287 -19.33 -0.80 -12.71
N ASP A 288 -19.11 -1.19 -13.97
CA ASP A 288 -19.47 -0.42 -15.18
C ASP A 288 -18.95 1.03 -15.13
N VAL A 289 -17.67 1.20 -14.77
CA VAL A 289 -17.02 2.51 -14.64
C VAL A 289 -15.90 2.65 -15.65
N GLU A 290 -15.94 3.72 -16.46
CA GLU A 290 -14.83 4.09 -17.34
C GLU A 290 -13.60 4.53 -16.54
N LEU A 291 -12.48 3.82 -16.75
CA LEU A 291 -11.17 4.12 -16.19
C LEU A 291 -10.15 4.36 -17.32
N PRO A 292 -10.20 5.52 -18.02
CA PRO A 292 -9.44 5.73 -19.25
C PRO A 292 -7.93 5.60 -19.08
N ILE A 293 -7.36 6.20 -18.00
CA ILE A 293 -5.92 6.18 -17.74
C ILE A 293 -5.49 4.75 -17.37
N SER A 294 -6.25 4.10 -16.48
CA SER A 294 -5.98 2.73 -16.06
C SER A 294 -6.11 1.74 -17.22
N ASN A 295 -7.09 1.93 -18.11
CA ASN A 295 -7.25 1.12 -19.31
C ASN A 295 -6.10 1.33 -20.32
N ALA A 296 -5.66 2.56 -20.56
CA ALA A 296 -4.50 2.86 -21.39
C ALA A 296 -3.25 2.13 -20.87
N LEU A 297 -3.01 2.18 -19.57
CA LEU A 297 -1.90 1.44 -18.95
C LEU A 297 -2.05 -0.08 -19.11
N TYR A 298 -3.27 -0.61 -19.00
CA TYR A 298 -3.51 -2.03 -19.25
C TYR A 298 -3.15 -2.43 -20.67
N GLU A 299 -3.58 -1.66 -21.66
CA GLU A 299 -3.31 -1.88 -23.08
C GLU A 299 -1.80 -1.82 -23.39
N ILE A 300 -1.09 -0.84 -22.81
CA ILE A 300 0.36 -0.72 -22.95
C ILE A 300 1.08 -1.91 -22.31
N LEU A 301 0.74 -2.27 -21.08
CA LEU A 301 1.49 -3.26 -20.31
C LEU A 301 1.17 -4.72 -20.69
N PHE A 302 -0.04 -4.99 -21.20
CA PHE A 302 -0.52 -6.37 -21.39
C PHE A 302 -1.02 -6.68 -22.81
N GLU A 303 -1.31 -5.65 -23.62
CA GLU A 303 -1.79 -5.82 -24.98
C GLU A 303 -0.77 -5.30 -26.02
N SER A 304 0.44 -4.93 -25.56
CA SER A 304 1.57 -4.51 -26.42
C SER A 304 1.27 -3.28 -27.29
N LYS A 305 0.35 -2.41 -26.88
CA LYS A 305 0.13 -1.14 -27.58
C LYS A 305 1.31 -0.19 -27.37
N ASP A 306 1.58 0.66 -28.36
CA ASP A 306 2.60 1.70 -28.24
C ASP A 306 2.25 2.68 -27.12
N ALA A 307 3.21 2.94 -26.22
CA ALA A 307 2.97 3.77 -25.04
C ALA A 307 2.71 5.22 -25.38
N LYS A 308 3.45 5.77 -26.37
CA LYS A 308 3.31 7.17 -26.78
C LYS A 308 1.94 7.39 -27.41
N ASP A 309 1.60 6.60 -28.43
CA ASP A 309 0.36 6.72 -29.16
C ASP A 309 -0.85 6.54 -28.22
N THR A 310 -0.82 5.52 -27.36
CA THR A 310 -1.92 5.24 -26.42
C THR A 310 -2.12 6.36 -25.40
N LEU A 311 -1.05 6.98 -24.89
CA LEU A 311 -1.15 8.10 -23.97
C LEU A 311 -1.61 9.38 -24.68
N GLU A 312 -1.20 9.62 -25.93
CA GLU A 312 -1.65 10.74 -26.74
C GLU A 312 -3.14 10.63 -27.09
N GLU A 313 -3.68 9.44 -27.33
CA GLU A 313 -5.11 9.20 -27.56
C GLU A 313 -6.00 9.67 -26.40
N LEU A 314 -5.49 9.71 -25.16
CA LEU A 314 -6.25 10.24 -24.03
C LEU A 314 -6.63 11.70 -24.20
N PHE A 315 -5.83 12.50 -24.95
CA PHE A 315 -6.08 13.91 -25.23
C PHE A 315 -7.04 14.12 -26.43
N LEU A 316 -7.25 13.10 -27.25
CA LEU A 316 -8.15 13.12 -28.40
C LEU A 316 -9.59 12.71 -28.04
N ARG A 317 -9.84 12.38 -26.77
CA ARG A 317 -11.18 12.01 -26.30
C ARG A 317 -12.15 13.19 -26.43
N PRO A 318 -13.46 12.92 -26.63
CA PRO A 318 -14.47 13.97 -26.70
C PRO A 318 -14.44 14.90 -25.50
N VAL A 319 -14.63 16.18 -25.74
CA VAL A 319 -14.71 17.20 -24.69
C VAL A 319 -15.86 16.89 -23.74
N LYS A 320 -15.60 16.94 -22.44
CA LYS A 320 -16.57 16.70 -21.34
C LYS A 320 -16.46 17.84 -20.32
N PHE A 321 -17.47 17.97 -19.49
CA PHE A 321 -17.36 18.83 -18.30
C PHE A 321 -16.27 18.27 -17.38
N GLU A 322 -15.61 19.14 -16.63
CA GLU A 322 -14.55 18.74 -15.72
C GLU A 322 -15.10 17.91 -14.54
N PHE A 323 -16.26 18.29 -14.01
CA PHE A 323 -16.97 17.64 -12.90
C PHE A 323 -18.39 17.23 -13.27
#